data_9215d580bd1c2a9a66aae0ea39e3b935
#
_entry.id   9215d580bd1c2a9a66aae0ea39e3b935
#
_cell.length_a   1.000
_cell.length_b   1.000
_cell.length_c   1.000
_cell.angle_alpha   90.00
_cell.angle_beta   90.00
_cell.angle_gamma   90.00
#
_symmetry.space_group_name_H-M   'P 1'
#
loop_
_entity.id
_entity.type
_entity.pdbx_description
1 polymer ?
#
loop_
_entity_poly.entity_id
_entity_poly.type
_entity_poly.pdbx_seq_one_letter_code
_entity_poly.pdbx_strand_id
1 'polypeptide(L)'
;MSEAVITLHGLTKRFAGMDKPAVAPLDCTIHSGYVTGLVGPDGAGKTTLMRMLAGLLKADGGNASVLGFDPIQNDSELHAVLGYMPQKFGLYEDLTVMENLNLYADLRSVTGEIREKTFARLLEFTALGPFTGRLAGKLSGGMKQKLGLACTLVGEPKVLLLDEPGVGVDPISRRELWQMVHELAGDGMLILWSTS
;
A
#
# COMPACT_ATOMS: atom_id res chain seq x y z
N MET A 1 -3.23 -13.92 20.65
CA MET A 1 -2.27 -14.32 19.59
C MET A 1 -2.73 -13.60 18.34
N SER A 2 -1.87 -12.78 17.72
CA SER A 2 -2.19 -12.14 16.43
C SER A 2 -2.38 -13.21 15.35
N GLU A 3 -3.44 -13.10 14.58
CA GLU A 3 -3.74 -14.03 13.50
C GLU A 3 -2.73 -13.89 12.38
N ALA A 4 -2.30 -15.00 11.78
CA ALA A 4 -1.44 -14.99 10.60
C ALA A 4 -2.26 -14.47 9.42
N VAL A 5 -1.78 -13.42 8.75
CA VAL A 5 -2.54 -12.71 7.72
C VAL A 5 -1.91 -12.86 6.35
N ILE A 6 -0.57 -12.97 6.26
CA ILE A 6 0.14 -13.32 5.04
C ILE A 6 1.00 -14.54 5.32
N THR A 7 0.89 -15.56 4.47
CA THR A 7 1.75 -16.75 4.49
C THR A 7 2.35 -17.01 3.13
N LEU A 8 3.63 -17.30 3.10
CA LEU A 8 4.40 -17.61 1.89
C LEU A 8 5.06 -18.98 2.07
N HIS A 9 4.99 -19.82 1.04
CA HIS A 9 5.62 -21.12 1.01
C HIS A 9 6.42 -21.30 -0.28
N GLY A 10 7.75 -21.21 -0.19
CA GLY A 10 8.66 -21.32 -1.32
C GLY A 10 8.39 -20.33 -2.43
N LEU A 11 7.77 -19.16 -2.13
CA LEU A 11 7.37 -18.17 -3.13
C LEU A 11 8.59 -17.66 -3.87
N THR A 12 8.60 -17.74 -5.20
CA THR A 12 9.76 -17.35 -6.02
C THR A 12 9.35 -16.69 -7.32
N LYS A 13 10.24 -15.78 -7.80
CA LYS A 13 10.07 -15.10 -9.09
C LYS A 13 11.40 -14.93 -9.80
N ARG A 14 11.47 -15.35 -11.08
CA ARG A 14 12.61 -15.12 -11.98
C ARG A 14 12.11 -14.40 -13.23
N PHE A 15 12.78 -13.37 -13.65
CA PHE A 15 12.51 -12.73 -14.93
C PHE A 15 13.42 -13.30 -16.02
N ALA A 16 12.92 -13.32 -17.26
CA ALA A 16 13.71 -13.77 -18.41
C ALA A 16 15.00 -12.94 -18.54
N GLY A 17 16.11 -13.62 -18.82
CA GLY A 17 17.43 -12.99 -18.98
C GLY A 17 18.17 -12.68 -17.67
N MET A 18 17.61 -13.04 -16.50
CA MET A 18 18.31 -12.90 -15.22
C MET A 18 18.95 -14.23 -14.80
N ASP A 19 20.22 -14.19 -14.40
CA ASP A 19 20.95 -15.37 -13.87
C ASP A 19 20.39 -15.84 -12.52
N LYS A 20 19.91 -14.90 -11.71
CA LYS A 20 19.35 -15.18 -10.37
C LYS A 20 17.87 -14.80 -10.32
N PRO A 21 17.07 -15.49 -9.48
CA PRO A 21 15.70 -15.08 -9.26
C PRO A 21 15.64 -13.69 -8.59
N ALA A 22 14.67 -12.87 -9.00
CA ALA A 22 14.41 -11.58 -8.38
C ALA A 22 13.89 -11.76 -6.93
N VAL A 23 13.16 -12.86 -6.70
CA VAL A 23 12.79 -13.33 -5.36
C VAL A 23 13.20 -14.81 -5.30
N ALA A 24 14.21 -15.12 -4.47
CA ALA A 24 14.59 -16.50 -4.17
C ALA A 24 13.44 -17.20 -3.40
N PRO A 25 13.36 -18.55 -3.42
CA PRO A 25 12.32 -19.24 -2.66
C PRO A 25 12.24 -18.74 -1.22
N LEU A 26 11.08 -18.19 -0.86
CA LEU A 26 10.84 -17.49 0.40
C LEU A 26 9.70 -18.15 1.16
N ASP A 27 9.97 -18.53 2.43
CA ASP A 27 8.99 -18.93 3.41
C ASP A 27 8.87 -17.83 4.46
N CYS A 28 7.65 -17.36 4.72
CA CYS A 28 7.43 -16.29 5.69
C CYS A 28 5.98 -16.30 6.18
N THR A 29 5.78 -15.89 7.43
CA THR A 29 4.45 -15.60 7.99
C THR A 29 4.46 -14.20 8.59
N ILE A 30 3.48 -13.37 8.21
CA ILE A 30 3.31 -12.00 8.70
C ILE A 30 1.98 -11.92 9.45
N HIS A 31 2.01 -11.27 10.60
CA HIS A 31 0.87 -11.14 11.51
C HIS A 31 0.33 -9.71 11.52
N SER A 32 -0.96 -9.55 11.84
CA SER A 32 -1.61 -8.24 12.02
C SER A 32 -1.17 -7.53 13.31
N GLY A 33 -1.46 -6.22 13.41
CA GLY A 33 -1.18 -5.41 14.59
C GLY A 33 0.24 -4.85 14.66
N TYR A 34 1.03 -5.02 13.61
CA TYR A 34 2.41 -4.51 13.52
C TYR A 34 2.69 -3.95 12.14
N VAL A 35 3.65 -3.02 12.08
CA VAL A 35 4.29 -2.64 10.83
C VAL A 35 5.46 -3.60 10.59
N THR A 36 5.34 -4.44 9.56
CA THR A 36 6.42 -5.34 9.16
C THR A 36 7.29 -4.65 8.13
N GLY A 37 8.60 -4.52 8.41
CA GLY A 37 9.57 -3.92 7.50
C GLY A 37 10.16 -4.94 6.52
N LEU A 38 10.09 -4.64 5.21
CA LEU A 38 10.81 -5.35 4.16
C LEU A 38 12.03 -4.51 3.76
N VAL A 39 13.21 -4.84 4.32
CA VAL A 39 14.43 -4.03 4.20
C VAL A 39 15.41 -4.68 3.23
N GLY A 40 16.02 -3.89 2.36
CA GLY A 40 17.06 -4.37 1.45
C GLY A 40 17.43 -3.33 0.39
N PRO A 41 18.58 -3.49 -0.27
CA PRO A 41 19.05 -2.56 -1.28
C PRO A 41 18.12 -2.51 -2.50
N ASP A 42 18.34 -1.53 -3.37
CA ASP A 42 17.65 -1.46 -4.65
C ASP A 42 17.94 -2.71 -5.48
N GLY A 43 16.91 -3.22 -6.15
CA GLY A 43 17.02 -4.47 -6.91
C GLY A 43 16.94 -5.77 -6.08
N ALA A 44 16.77 -5.71 -4.76
CA ALA A 44 16.65 -6.90 -3.90
C ALA A 44 15.32 -7.66 -4.06
N GLY A 45 14.42 -7.23 -4.96
CA GLY A 45 13.15 -7.91 -5.21
C GLY A 45 11.98 -7.44 -4.34
N LYS A 46 12.14 -6.39 -3.53
CA LYS A 46 11.09 -5.85 -2.64
C LYS A 46 9.79 -5.54 -3.39
N THR A 47 9.86 -4.70 -4.42
CA THR A 47 8.70 -4.36 -5.28
C THR A 47 8.12 -5.59 -5.99
N THR A 48 8.97 -6.54 -6.38
CA THR A 48 8.52 -7.80 -7.01
C THR A 48 7.67 -8.61 -6.03
N LEU A 49 8.13 -8.74 -4.78
CA LEU A 49 7.38 -9.41 -3.72
C LEU A 49 6.06 -8.70 -3.44
N MET A 50 6.08 -7.36 -3.28
CA MET A 50 4.86 -6.56 -3.06
C MET A 50 3.83 -6.77 -4.18
N ARG A 51 4.27 -6.78 -5.45
CA ARG A 51 3.38 -7.00 -6.60
C ARG A 51 2.81 -8.41 -6.64
N MET A 52 3.57 -9.42 -6.23
CA MET A 52 3.04 -10.78 -6.11
C MET A 52 1.96 -10.88 -5.03
N LEU A 53 2.19 -10.25 -3.86
CA LEU A 53 1.21 -10.20 -2.77
C LEU A 53 -0.05 -9.38 -3.14
N ALA A 54 0.11 -8.36 -3.98
CA ALA A 54 -1.01 -7.55 -4.48
C ALA A 54 -1.78 -8.20 -5.64
N GLY A 55 -1.40 -9.43 -6.08
CA GLY A 55 -2.03 -10.08 -7.23
C GLY A 55 -1.68 -9.47 -8.59
N LEU A 56 -0.74 -8.53 -8.63
CA LEU A 56 -0.32 -7.82 -9.84
C LEU A 56 0.77 -8.55 -10.64
N LEU A 57 1.34 -9.60 -10.06
CA LEU A 57 2.42 -10.37 -10.66
C LEU A 57 2.33 -11.83 -10.23
N LYS A 58 2.25 -12.74 -11.20
CA LYS A 58 2.24 -14.18 -10.94
C LYS A 58 3.64 -14.67 -10.53
N ALA A 59 3.70 -15.45 -9.44
CA ALA A 59 4.89 -16.19 -9.04
C ALA A 59 5.23 -17.31 -10.06
N ASP A 60 6.50 -17.72 -10.10
CA ASP A 60 6.95 -18.84 -10.93
C ASP A 60 6.97 -20.16 -10.14
N GLY A 61 6.95 -20.08 -8.82
CA GLY A 61 6.87 -21.25 -7.94
C GLY A 61 6.46 -20.85 -6.52
N GLY A 62 6.10 -21.85 -5.74
CA GLY A 62 5.55 -21.67 -4.40
C GLY A 62 4.13 -21.12 -4.43
N ASN A 63 3.65 -20.72 -3.25
CA ASN A 63 2.33 -20.12 -3.09
C ASN A 63 2.36 -18.98 -2.06
N ALA A 64 1.36 -18.11 -2.13
CA ALA A 64 1.10 -17.06 -1.17
C ALA A 64 -0.38 -17.06 -0.78
N SER A 65 -0.67 -16.74 0.46
CA SER A 65 -2.02 -16.44 0.93
C SER A 65 -2.00 -15.09 1.65
N VAL A 66 -2.95 -14.22 1.31
CA VAL A 66 -3.15 -12.91 1.94
C VAL A 66 -4.59 -12.87 2.47
N LEU A 67 -4.78 -12.82 3.78
CA LEU A 67 -6.10 -12.95 4.43
C LEU A 67 -6.87 -14.22 4.01
N GLY A 68 -6.16 -15.31 3.71
CA GLY A 68 -6.77 -16.54 3.22
C GLY A 68 -7.02 -16.58 1.71
N PHE A 69 -6.82 -15.47 0.98
CA PHE A 69 -6.98 -15.40 -0.47
C PHE A 69 -5.67 -15.73 -1.19
N ASP A 70 -5.76 -16.52 -2.27
CA ASP A 70 -4.68 -16.65 -3.25
C ASP A 70 -4.64 -15.36 -4.10
N PRO A 71 -3.49 -14.64 -4.18
CA PRO A 71 -3.44 -13.35 -4.86
C PRO A 71 -3.79 -13.38 -6.35
N ILE A 72 -3.69 -14.53 -7.01
CA ILE A 72 -3.97 -14.66 -8.44
C ILE A 72 -5.36 -15.26 -8.70
N GLN A 73 -5.81 -16.19 -7.84
CA GLN A 73 -7.09 -16.87 -8.04
C GLN A 73 -8.26 -16.10 -7.45
N ASN A 74 -8.02 -15.31 -6.40
CA ASN A 74 -9.04 -14.52 -5.69
C ASN A 74 -8.72 -13.02 -5.79
N ASP A 75 -8.31 -12.54 -6.96
CA ASP A 75 -7.86 -11.16 -7.17
C ASP A 75 -8.94 -10.12 -6.80
N SER A 76 -10.18 -10.36 -7.17
CA SER A 76 -11.30 -9.45 -6.88
C SER A 76 -11.58 -9.32 -5.39
N GLU A 77 -11.66 -10.44 -4.67
CA GLU A 77 -11.87 -10.48 -3.21
C GLU A 77 -10.68 -9.88 -2.46
N LEU A 78 -9.47 -10.17 -2.93
CA LEU A 78 -8.25 -9.62 -2.36
C LEU A 78 -8.20 -8.10 -2.55
N HIS A 79 -8.47 -7.60 -3.75
CA HIS A 79 -8.43 -6.17 -4.04
C HIS A 79 -9.51 -5.39 -3.27
N ALA A 80 -10.61 -6.02 -2.85
CA ALA A 80 -11.61 -5.38 -1.99
C ALA A 80 -11.08 -5.06 -0.59
N VAL A 81 -10.08 -5.81 -0.09
CA VAL A 81 -9.56 -5.71 1.28
C VAL A 81 -8.08 -5.32 1.35
N LEU A 82 -7.43 -5.12 0.21
CA LEU A 82 -6.02 -4.78 0.12
C LEU A 82 -5.84 -3.37 -0.46
N GLY A 83 -5.00 -2.58 0.20
CA GLY A 83 -4.45 -1.33 -0.32
C GLY A 83 -3.00 -1.54 -0.75
N TYR A 84 -2.66 -1.11 -1.96
CA TYR A 84 -1.27 -1.11 -2.44
C TYR A 84 -0.88 0.30 -2.88
N MET A 85 0.15 0.82 -2.23
CA MET A 85 0.77 2.09 -2.56
C MET A 85 2.13 1.83 -3.19
N PRO A 86 2.27 1.87 -4.53
CA PRO A 86 3.54 1.66 -5.21
C PRO A 86 4.50 2.83 -4.99
N GLN A 87 5.79 2.62 -5.17
CA GLN A 87 6.85 3.61 -5.03
C GLN A 87 6.57 4.92 -5.82
N LYS A 88 6.03 4.78 -7.03
CA LYS A 88 5.49 5.89 -7.80
C LYS A 88 3.97 5.79 -7.76
N PHE A 89 3.37 6.42 -6.77
CA PHE A 89 1.92 6.44 -6.66
C PHE A 89 1.33 7.26 -7.81
N GLY A 90 0.30 6.70 -8.43
CA GLY A 90 -0.36 7.28 -9.61
C GLY A 90 -1.31 8.42 -9.25
N LEU A 91 -0.84 9.46 -8.54
CA LEU A 91 -1.63 10.68 -8.40
C LEU A 91 -1.75 11.37 -9.74
N TYR A 92 -2.95 11.82 -10.05
CA TYR A 92 -3.22 12.67 -11.19
C TYR A 92 -2.84 14.10 -10.80
N GLU A 93 -1.70 14.57 -11.29
CA GLU A 93 -1.11 15.84 -10.89
C GLU A 93 -1.96 17.05 -11.32
N ASP A 94 -2.74 16.91 -12.38
CA ASP A 94 -3.68 17.91 -12.90
C ASP A 94 -5.03 17.93 -12.17
N LEU A 95 -5.26 16.99 -11.28
CA LEU A 95 -6.41 16.95 -10.39
C LEU A 95 -6.06 17.53 -9.03
N THR A 96 -7.06 18.14 -8.39
CA THR A 96 -6.96 18.61 -7.00
C THR A 96 -6.88 17.43 -6.02
N VAL A 97 -6.57 17.71 -4.75
CA VAL A 97 -6.63 16.73 -3.67
C VAL A 97 -8.00 16.06 -3.62
N MET A 98 -9.08 16.86 -3.66
CA MET A 98 -10.44 16.34 -3.60
C MET A 98 -10.81 15.50 -4.83
N GLU A 99 -10.40 15.92 -6.02
CA GLU A 99 -10.67 15.18 -7.26
C GLU A 99 -9.92 13.85 -7.30
N ASN A 100 -8.67 13.79 -6.81
CA ASN A 100 -7.97 12.53 -6.63
C ASN A 100 -8.72 11.59 -5.67
N LEU A 101 -9.15 12.08 -4.50
CA LEU A 101 -9.94 11.28 -3.55
C LEU A 101 -11.25 10.77 -4.18
N ASN A 102 -11.96 11.62 -4.93
CA ASN A 102 -13.20 11.24 -5.63
C ASN A 102 -12.94 10.13 -6.64
N LEU A 103 -11.88 10.25 -7.46
CA LEU A 103 -11.52 9.24 -8.45
C LEU A 103 -11.27 7.88 -7.79
N TYR A 104 -10.49 7.85 -6.70
CA TYR A 104 -10.23 6.58 -5.99
C TYR A 104 -11.49 6.04 -5.28
N ALA A 105 -12.39 6.90 -4.82
CA ALA A 105 -13.68 6.50 -4.26
C ALA A 105 -14.58 5.87 -5.33
N ASP A 106 -14.61 6.45 -6.53
CA ASP A 106 -15.35 5.88 -7.66
C ASP A 106 -14.82 4.50 -8.06
N LEU A 107 -13.50 4.36 -8.16
CA LEU A 107 -12.83 3.08 -8.46
C LEU A 107 -13.11 2.00 -7.41
N ARG A 108 -13.36 2.40 -6.15
CA ARG A 108 -13.67 1.51 -5.03
C ARG A 108 -15.18 1.40 -4.75
N SER A 109 -16.03 2.01 -5.58
CA SER A 109 -17.50 2.05 -5.42
C SER A 109 -17.92 2.60 -4.04
N VAL A 110 -17.14 3.49 -3.45
CA VAL A 110 -17.46 4.18 -2.21
C VAL A 110 -18.34 5.39 -2.54
N THR A 111 -19.60 5.39 -2.12
CA THR A 111 -20.60 6.40 -2.50
C THR A 111 -21.40 6.92 -1.30
N GLY A 112 -22.17 8.00 -1.51
CA GLY A 112 -23.13 8.54 -0.54
C GLY A 112 -22.49 8.97 0.78
N GLU A 113 -23.20 8.79 1.88
CA GLU A 113 -22.74 9.18 3.23
C GLU A 113 -21.44 8.49 3.66
N ILE A 114 -21.19 7.26 3.18
CA ILE A 114 -19.95 6.53 3.47
C ILE A 114 -18.76 7.31 2.91
N ARG A 115 -18.86 7.79 1.64
CA ARG A 115 -17.83 8.62 1.00
C ARG A 115 -17.55 9.87 1.82
N GLU A 116 -18.59 10.61 2.20
CA GLU A 116 -18.43 11.85 2.95
C GLU A 116 -17.73 11.63 4.29
N LYS A 117 -18.14 10.63 5.05
CA LYS A 117 -17.52 10.25 6.33
C LYS A 117 -16.06 9.81 6.15
N THR A 118 -15.80 8.99 5.13
CA THR A 118 -14.45 8.53 4.81
C THR A 118 -13.55 9.69 4.44
N PHE A 119 -14.02 10.63 3.60
CA PHE A 119 -13.23 11.79 3.22
C PHE A 119 -12.94 12.72 4.40
N ALA A 120 -13.94 13.00 5.24
CA ALA A 120 -13.73 13.82 6.43
C ALA A 120 -12.63 13.21 7.32
N ARG A 121 -12.72 11.90 7.62
CA ARG A 121 -11.72 11.16 8.40
C ARG A 121 -10.34 11.18 7.75
N LEU A 122 -10.22 10.89 6.46
CA LEU A 122 -8.93 10.83 5.77
C LEU A 122 -8.28 12.21 5.62
N LEU A 123 -9.05 13.26 5.36
CA LEU A 123 -8.56 14.63 5.28
C LEU A 123 -8.05 15.14 6.63
N GLU A 124 -8.73 14.80 7.72
CA GLU A 124 -8.28 15.07 9.09
C GLU A 124 -7.00 14.29 9.40
N PHE A 125 -7.01 12.98 9.20
CA PHE A 125 -5.89 12.07 9.46
C PHE A 125 -4.61 12.49 8.71
N THR A 126 -4.73 12.95 7.47
CA THR A 126 -3.58 13.39 6.66
C THR A 126 -3.25 14.87 6.79
N ALA A 127 -4.06 15.64 7.52
CA ALA A 127 -4.01 17.09 7.59
C ALA A 127 -4.09 17.79 6.22
N LEU A 128 -4.79 17.18 5.25
CA LEU A 128 -4.98 17.73 3.91
C LEU A 128 -6.26 18.55 3.75
N GLY A 129 -7.09 18.66 4.78
CA GLY A 129 -8.33 19.43 4.76
C GLY A 129 -8.21 20.84 4.19
N PRO A 130 -7.21 21.66 4.63
CA PRO A 130 -7.00 23.02 4.09
C PRO A 130 -6.57 23.07 2.62
N PHE A 131 -6.23 21.93 2.01
CA PHE A 131 -5.62 21.86 0.67
C PHE A 131 -6.48 21.16 -0.37
N THR A 132 -7.76 20.88 -0.06
CA THR A 132 -8.66 20.11 -0.92
C THR A 132 -8.78 20.62 -2.36
N GLY A 133 -8.74 21.95 -2.55
CA GLY A 133 -8.77 22.60 -3.87
C GLY A 133 -7.41 22.76 -4.54
N ARG A 134 -6.30 22.34 -3.91
CA ARG A 134 -4.96 22.46 -4.50
C ARG A 134 -4.69 21.31 -5.45
N LEU A 135 -4.12 21.60 -6.62
CA LEU A 135 -3.65 20.57 -7.57
C LEU A 135 -2.60 19.68 -6.93
N ALA A 136 -2.71 18.36 -7.14
CA ALA A 136 -1.75 17.40 -6.59
C ALA A 136 -0.32 17.67 -7.07
N GLY A 137 -0.14 18.13 -8.30
CA GLY A 137 1.15 18.53 -8.82
C GLY A 137 1.84 19.68 -8.05
N LYS A 138 1.06 20.52 -7.33
CA LYS A 138 1.55 21.65 -6.52
C LYS A 138 1.75 21.31 -5.04
N LEU A 139 1.58 20.06 -4.65
CA LEU A 139 1.86 19.58 -3.30
C LEU A 139 3.37 19.33 -3.10
N SER A 140 3.83 19.45 -1.85
CA SER A 140 5.17 18.98 -1.49
C SER A 140 5.26 17.45 -1.60
N GLY A 141 6.48 16.90 -1.64
CA GLY A 141 6.69 15.45 -1.68
C GLY A 141 5.96 14.71 -0.53
N GLY A 142 6.10 15.22 0.69
CA GLY A 142 5.41 14.66 1.85
C GLY A 142 3.88 14.76 1.75
N MET A 143 3.34 15.87 1.24
CA MET A 143 1.89 15.99 1.01
C MET A 143 1.40 15.05 -0.10
N LYS A 144 2.18 14.82 -1.16
CA LYS A 144 1.86 13.83 -2.20
C LYS A 144 1.79 12.42 -1.61
N GLN A 145 2.73 12.06 -0.73
CA GLN A 145 2.71 10.75 -0.05
C GLN A 145 1.49 10.60 0.86
N LYS A 146 1.15 11.64 1.63
CA LYS A 146 -0.06 11.65 2.46
C LYS A 146 -1.34 11.51 1.62
N LEU A 147 -1.42 12.20 0.47
CA LEU A 147 -2.54 12.05 -0.46
C LEU A 147 -2.59 10.63 -1.04
N GLY A 148 -1.44 10.07 -1.43
CA GLY A 148 -1.34 8.69 -1.91
C GLY A 148 -1.84 7.69 -0.86
N LEU A 149 -1.42 7.87 0.39
CA LEU A 149 -1.91 7.05 1.50
C LEU A 149 -3.43 7.21 1.68
N ALA A 150 -3.96 8.44 1.69
CA ALA A 150 -5.39 8.70 1.79
C ALA A 150 -6.17 7.99 0.66
N CYS A 151 -5.73 8.13 -0.59
CA CYS A 151 -6.35 7.47 -1.74
C CYS A 151 -6.34 5.93 -1.59
N THR A 152 -5.26 5.38 -1.05
CA THR A 152 -5.16 3.93 -0.82
C THR A 152 -6.11 3.45 0.28
N LEU A 153 -6.38 4.30 1.28
CA LEU A 153 -7.24 4.00 2.42
C LEU A 153 -8.74 4.21 2.17
N VAL A 154 -9.13 4.81 1.04
CA VAL A 154 -10.54 5.11 0.72
C VAL A 154 -11.46 3.88 0.80
N GLY A 155 -10.96 2.70 0.39
CA GLY A 155 -11.72 1.44 0.42
C GLY A 155 -11.64 0.70 1.76
N GLU A 156 -11.12 1.32 2.82
CA GLU A 156 -10.97 0.72 4.16
C GLU A 156 -10.27 -0.66 4.13
N PRO A 157 -9.06 -0.75 3.55
CA PRO A 157 -8.36 -2.03 3.42
C PRO A 157 -8.01 -2.61 4.80
N LYS A 158 -7.94 -3.94 4.87
CA LYS A 158 -7.43 -4.68 6.04
C LYS A 158 -5.93 -4.94 5.97
N VAL A 159 -5.38 -4.94 4.76
CA VAL A 159 -3.95 -5.08 4.47
C VAL A 159 -3.47 -3.87 3.68
N LEU A 160 -2.35 -3.30 4.08
CA LEU A 160 -1.71 -2.17 3.42
C LEU A 160 -0.28 -2.54 3.03
N LEU A 161 0.00 -2.53 1.73
CA LEU A 161 1.33 -2.72 1.18
C LEU A 161 1.88 -1.36 0.74
N LEU A 162 3.00 -0.93 1.35
CA LEU A 162 3.63 0.37 1.09
C LEU A 162 5.02 0.14 0.49
N ASP A 163 5.16 0.42 -0.80
CA ASP A 163 6.40 0.20 -1.52
C ASP A 163 7.25 1.48 -1.53
N GLU A 164 8.25 1.53 -0.66
CA GLU A 164 9.17 2.66 -0.47
C GLU A 164 8.48 4.03 -0.29
N PRO A 165 7.47 4.16 0.58
CA PRO A 165 6.66 5.38 0.69
C PRO A 165 7.43 6.59 1.25
N GLY A 166 8.63 6.38 1.78
CA GLY A 166 9.51 7.43 2.30
C GLY A 166 10.52 7.99 1.29
N VAL A 167 10.58 7.48 0.07
CA VAL A 167 11.55 7.92 -0.94
C VAL A 167 11.18 9.32 -1.45
N GLY A 168 12.18 10.23 -1.46
CA GLY A 168 11.99 11.61 -1.91
C GLY A 168 11.19 12.49 -0.93
N VAL A 169 10.98 12.04 0.30
CA VAL A 169 10.28 12.76 1.35
C VAL A 169 11.28 13.32 2.35
N ASP A 170 11.10 14.58 2.76
CA ASP A 170 11.90 15.20 3.81
C ASP A 170 11.76 14.46 5.16
N PRO A 171 12.74 14.59 6.08
CA PRO A 171 12.75 13.83 7.34
C PRO A 171 11.52 14.08 8.23
N ILE A 172 10.97 15.29 8.23
CA ILE A 172 9.80 15.66 9.06
C ILE A 172 8.56 14.95 8.51
N SER A 173 8.28 15.12 7.22
CA SER A 173 7.14 14.47 6.56
C SER A 173 7.24 12.95 6.59
N ARG A 174 8.47 12.38 6.53
CA ARG A 174 8.68 10.94 6.68
C ARG A 174 8.31 10.45 8.08
N ARG A 175 8.66 11.21 9.11
CA ARG A 175 8.28 10.90 10.50
C ARG A 175 6.78 10.95 10.70
N GLU A 176 6.11 11.96 10.13
CA GLU A 176 4.65 12.06 10.19
C GLU A 176 3.98 10.87 9.48
N LEU A 177 4.45 10.52 8.29
CA LEU A 177 3.95 9.34 7.56
C LEU A 177 4.12 8.06 8.38
N TRP A 178 5.27 7.90 9.03
CA TRP A 178 5.54 6.77 9.92
C TRP A 178 4.56 6.71 11.10
N GLN A 179 4.28 7.85 11.74
CA GLN A 179 3.32 7.93 12.84
C GLN A 179 1.91 7.53 12.39
N MET A 180 1.45 8.03 11.23
CA MET A 180 0.17 7.67 10.64
C MET A 180 0.06 6.16 10.39
N VAL A 181 1.09 5.56 9.79
CA VAL A 181 1.11 4.13 9.50
C VAL A 181 1.15 3.30 10.79
N HIS A 182 1.85 3.77 11.81
CA HIS A 182 1.90 3.10 13.10
C HIS A 182 0.54 3.13 13.84
N GLU A 183 -0.21 4.22 13.71
CA GLU A 183 -1.58 4.34 14.23
C GLU A 183 -2.52 3.32 13.55
N LEU A 184 -2.48 3.24 12.21
CA LEU A 184 -3.26 2.24 11.45
C LEU A 184 -2.93 0.79 11.87
N ALA A 185 -1.66 0.48 12.14
CA ALA A 185 -1.28 -0.84 12.65
C ALA A 185 -1.84 -1.09 14.06
N GLY A 186 -1.86 -0.06 14.92
CA GLY A 186 -2.46 -0.13 16.25
C GLY A 186 -3.96 -0.43 16.23
N ASP A 187 -4.65 0.01 15.19
CA ASP A 187 -6.07 -0.28 14.93
C ASP A 187 -6.31 -1.69 14.33
N GLY A 188 -5.25 -2.49 14.22
CA GLY A 188 -5.33 -3.89 13.78
C GLY A 188 -5.07 -4.12 12.29
N MET A 189 -4.75 -3.07 11.52
CA MET A 189 -4.39 -3.23 10.10
C MET A 189 -3.05 -3.97 9.98
N LEU A 190 -2.97 -4.90 9.02
CA LEU A 190 -1.68 -5.47 8.62
C LEU A 190 -0.98 -4.51 7.68
N ILE A 191 0.27 -4.16 8.00
CA ILE A 191 1.07 -3.26 7.18
C ILE A 191 2.42 -3.89 6.83
N LEU A 192 2.72 -3.96 5.54
CA LEU A 192 4.02 -4.30 5.01
C LEU A 192 4.64 -3.05 4.37
N TRP A 193 5.77 -2.60 4.91
CA TRP A 193 6.48 -1.40 4.49
C TRP A 193 7.85 -1.77 3.91
N SER A 194 8.08 -1.54 2.61
CA SER A 194 9.42 -1.71 2.05
C SER A 194 10.26 -0.44 2.20
N THR A 195 11.56 -0.64 2.42
CA THR A 195 12.56 0.45 2.49
C THR A 195 13.93 -0.05 2.07
N SER A 196 14.76 0.85 1.59
CA SER A 196 16.18 0.65 1.29
C SER A 196 17.06 1.05 2.46
#